data_611c1b7db1196a23a082d2d18397c138
#
_entry.id   611c1b7db1196a23a082d2d18397c138
#
_cell.length_a   1.000
_cell.length_b   1.000
_cell.length_c   1.000
_cell.angle_alpha   90.00
_cell.angle_beta   90.00
_cell.angle_gamma   90.00
#
_symmetry.space_group_name_H-M   'P 1'
#
loop_
_entity.id
_entity.type
_entity.pdbx_description
1 polymer ?
#
loop_
_entity_poly.entity_id
_entity_poly.type
_entity_poly.pdbx_seq_one_letter_code
_entity_poly.pdbx_strand_id
1 'polypeptide(L)'
;ELVSSSYELSDILGRTWKEAPTPAESNSKENTMQEKIREVLSGVIDPNTGKDLVSSKALKKVTTEDGKTTVQIELDYPAKTQGSVIEEMVRAKLVEAGIPADVKISQNIIAHEVQRGVKVFDSVRNIIAVSSGKGGVGKSTVSANLALALQQEGAKVGLLDADVYGPSQPTMLGITDKPYSVDGKTLEPMIAHGLQVASVGVLIDPDQPMIWRGPLAVSALQQLLKQTNWKDLDYLIVDMPPGTGDIQLSLSQEVPLTGAVVVTTPQDIALMDARKGLVMFEKVNVPILGIIENMATHICSKCGHEEHIFGEGGAAKMAEQYGVELLGELPLDINIRLSMDKGEPIVISDPDGKVAQAYREIARKLAVAVSKKNKDYSAKMPSIKVSDT
;
A
#
# COMPACT_ATOMS: atom_id res chain seq x y z
N GLU A 1 27.21 -18.86 81.85
CA GLU A 1 28.11 -18.04 80.96
C GLU A 1 27.97 -18.56 79.55
N LEU A 2 27.25 -17.86 78.73
CA LEU A 2 27.04 -18.11 77.31
C LEU A 2 27.99 -17.19 76.54
N VAL A 3 29.02 -17.79 75.90
CA VAL A 3 29.88 -17.09 74.94
C VAL A 3 29.22 -17.17 73.58
N SER A 4 28.77 -16.03 73.10
CA SER A 4 28.31 -15.84 71.69
C SER A 4 29.53 -15.78 70.79
N SER A 5 29.66 -16.77 69.91
CA SER A 5 30.59 -16.75 68.78
C SER A 5 29.81 -16.46 67.50
N SER A 6 29.80 -15.21 67.10
CA SER A 6 29.35 -14.78 65.76
C SER A 6 30.48 -15.03 64.79
N TYR A 7 30.45 -16.16 64.11
CA TYR A 7 31.25 -16.36 62.90
C TYR A 7 30.55 -15.69 61.74
N GLU A 8 31.19 -14.69 61.15
CA GLU A 8 30.69 -14.04 59.91
C GLU A 8 30.82 -15.03 58.75
N LEU A 9 29.71 -15.26 58.09
CA LEU A 9 29.57 -16.15 56.91
C LEU A 9 30.40 -15.68 55.69
N SER A 10 31.05 -14.50 55.76
CA SER A 10 31.88 -13.93 54.70
C SER A 10 33.19 -14.68 54.46
N ASP A 11 33.74 -15.37 55.44
CA ASP A 11 35.06 -16.00 55.36
C ASP A 11 35.09 -17.43 54.78
N ILE A 12 33.91 -18.03 54.53
CA ILE A 12 33.85 -19.44 54.09
C ILE A 12 33.79 -19.59 52.59
N LEU A 13 33.42 -18.55 51.82
CA LEU A 13 33.11 -18.72 50.38
C LEU A 13 33.97 -17.96 49.41
N GLY A 14 35.01 -17.27 49.74
CA GLY A 14 36.00 -16.70 48.79
C GLY A 14 35.47 -16.13 47.44
N ARG A 15 34.19 -15.84 47.39
CA ARG A 15 33.50 -15.34 46.19
C ARG A 15 32.98 -13.95 46.47
N THR A 16 33.61 -12.94 45.85
CA THR A 16 33.05 -11.62 45.75
C THR A 16 31.72 -11.69 45.02
N TRP A 17 30.62 -11.60 45.76
CA TRP A 17 29.28 -11.37 45.18
C TRP A 17 29.27 -9.99 44.57
N LYS A 18 29.22 -9.91 43.23
CA LYS A 18 28.85 -8.64 42.57
C LYS A 18 27.41 -8.37 42.97
N GLU A 19 27.19 -7.30 43.68
CA GLU A 19 25.83 -6.81 43.96
C GLU A 19 25.06 -6.69 42.64
N ALA A 20 23.83 -7.20 42.65
CA ALA A 20 22.93 -6.99 41.52
C ALA A 20 22.73 -5.45 41.35
N PRO A 21 22.75 -4.92 40.12
CA PRO A 21 22.59 -3.49 39.89
C PRO A 21 21.26 -3.01 40.47
N THR A 22 21.29 -1.86 41.13
CA THR A 22 20.08 -1.26 41.67
C THR A 22 19.11 -0.89 40.54
N PRO A 23 17.78 -0.86 40.77
CA PRO A 23 16.81 -0.49 39.73
C PRO A 23 17.10 0.87 39.05
N ALA A 24 17.73 1.80 39.76
CA ALA A 24 18.15 3.11 39.23
C ALA A 24 19.34 3.00 38.27
N GLU A 25 20.30 2.12 38.56
CA GLU A 25 21.48 1.89 37.70
C GLU A 25 21.13 1.06 36.44
N SER A 26 20.18 0.15 36.53
CA SER A 26 19.67 -0.60 35.39
C SER A 26 18.92 0.34 34.41
N ASN A 27 18.07 1.23 34.90
CA ASN A 27 17.35 2.20 34.10
C ASN A 27 18.29 3.20 33.39
N SER A 28 19.36 3.65 34.06
CA SER A 28 20.33 4.58 33.47
C SER A 28 21.14 3.93 32.32
N LYS A 29 21.53 2.67 32.48
CA LYS A 29 22.25 1.91 31.44
C LYS A 29 21.34 1.59 30.25
N GLU A 30 20.09 1.28 30.50
CA GLU A 30 19.10 1.02 29.44
C GLU A 30 18.80 2.28 28.62
N ASN A 31 18.62 3.44 29.27
CA ASN A 31 18.45 4.73 28.57
C ASN A 31 19.69 5.06 27.70
N THR A 32 20.90 4.85 28.21
CA THR A 32 22.13 5.10 27.44
C THR A 32 22.24 4.17 26.23
N MET A 33 21.81 2.91 26.34
CA MET A 33 21.80 1.95 25.24
C MET A 33 20.75 2.35 24.17
N GLN A 34 19.56 2.75 24.59
CA GLN A 34 18.52 3.23 23.68
C GLN A 34 18.96 4.47 22.90
N GLU A 35 19.64 5.43 23.54
CA GLU A 35 20.18 6.62 22.89
C GLU A 35 21.23 6.26 21.83
N LYS A 36 22.18 5.37 22.15
CA LYS A 36 23.17 4.88 21.19
C LYS A 36 22.55 4.19 19.99
N ILE A 37 21.55 3.34 20.21
CA ILE A 37 20.83 2.68 19.11
C ILE A 37 20.09 3.70 18.24
N ARG A 38 19.47 4.72 18.81
CA ARG A 38 18.85 5.82 18.06
C ARG A 38 19.88 6.57 17.20
N GLU A 39 21.04 6.88 17.76
CA GLU A 39 22.12 7.53 17.03
C GLU A 39 22.59 6.67 15.85
N VAL A 40 22.85 5.39 16.05
CA VAL A 40 23.25 4.46 14.97
C VAL A 40 22.16 4.36 13.89
N LEU A 41 20.89 4.22 14.28
CA LEU A 41 19.77 4.03 13.35
C LEU A 41 19.34 5.33 12.65
N SER A 42 19.76 6.50 13.12
CA SER A 42 19.64 7.76 12.38
C SER A 42 20.52 7.79 11.13
N GLY A 43 21.51 6.91 11.03
CA GLY A 43 22.34 6.70 9.83
C GLY A 43 21.82 5.61 8.89
N VAL A 44 20.72 4.90 9.24
CA VAL A 44 20.14 3.84 8.40
C VAL A 44 18.96 4.40 7.61
N ILE A 45 19.17 4.56 6.30
CA ILE A 45 18.15 5.09 5.39
C ILE A 45 17.29 3.96 4.85
N ASP A 46 15.98 4.07 5.03
CA ASP A 46 15.01 3.17 4.41
C ASP A 46 15.01 3.38 2.89
N PRO A 47 15.29 2.35 2.08
CA PRO A 47 15.41 2.48 0.63
C PRO A 47 14.10 2.87 -0.06
N ASN A 48 12.94 2.62 0.57
CA ASN A 48 11.64 2.92 -0.03
C ASN A 48 11.17 4.34 0.29
N THR A 49 11.49 4.87 1.49
CA THR A 49 11.06 6.21 1.91
C THR A 49 12.12 7.28 1.71
N GLY A 50 13.41 6.90 1.59
CA GLY A 50 14.55 7.81 1.56
C GLY A 50 14.79 8.54 2.89
N LYS A 51 14.15 8.14 3.98
CA LYS A 51 14.29 8.71 5.32
C LYS A 51 15.00 7.73 6.25
N ASP A 52 15.68 8.25 7.27
CA ASP A 52 16.22 7.41 8.32
C ASP A 52 15.11 6.82 9.23
N LEU A 53 15.42 5.69 9.88
CA LEU A 53 14.45 4.94 10.68
C LEU A 53 14.03 5.65 11.98
N VAL A 54 14.74 6.67 12.41
CA VAL A 54 14.43 7.43 13.63
C VAL A 54 13.52 8.61 13.30
N SER A 55 13.90 9.44 12.30
CA SER A 55 13.11 10.60 11.89
C SER A 55 11.77 10.20 11.26
N SER A 56 11.73 9.05 10.56
CA SER A 56 10.49 8.44 10.05
C SER A 56 9.59 7.84 11.14
N LYS A 57 10.08 7.75 12.40
CA LYS A 57 9.39 7.09 13.53
C LYS A 57 9.16 5.59 13.30
N ALA A 58 9.95 4.96 12.44
CA ALA A 58 9.92 3.51 12.23
C ALA A 58 10.51 2.75 13.42
N LEU A 59 11.51 3.29 14.11
CA LEU A 59 12.00 2.73 15.37
C LEU A 59 10.95 2.89 16.46
N LYS A 60 10.30 1.78 16.86
CA LYS A 60 9.21 1.78 17.86
C LYS A 60 9.71 1.50 19.25
N LYS A 61 10.50 0.46 19.42
CA LYS A 61 10.88 -0.01 20.73
C LYS A 61 12.28 -0.62 20.70
N VAL A 62 13.03 -0.37 21.75
CA VAL A 62 14.29 -1.05 22.09
C VAL A 62 14.11 -1.64 23.47
N THR A 63 14.33 -2.94 23.60
CA THR A 63 14.28 -3.64 24.89
C THR A 63 15.58 -4.40 25.10
N THR A 64 16.07 -4.41 26.34
CA THR A 64 17.21 -5.24 26.75
C THR A 64 16.78 -6.08 27.93
N GLU A 65 16.65 -7.39 27.71
CA GLU A 65 16.26 -8.37 28.71
C GLU A 65 17.32 -9.47 28.74
N ASP A 66 17.77 -9.82 29.92
CA ASP A 66 18.82 -10.86 30.14
C ASP A 66 20.07 -10.69 29.26
N GLY A 67 20.48 -9.45 29.02
CA GLY A 67 21.64 -9.12 28.18
C GLY A 67 21.41 -9.24 26.67
N LYS A 68 20.18 -9.55 26.21
CA LYS A 68 19.78 -9.57 24.81
C LYS A 68 19.04 -8.31 24.45
N THR A 69 19.53 -7.59 23.47
CA THR A 69 18.86 -6.38 22.94
C THR A 69 17.99 -6.75 21.76
N THR A 70 16.72 -6.30 21.79
CA THR A 70 15.76 -6.44 20.70
C THR A 70 15.37 -5.05 20.19
N VAL A 71 15.46 -4.84 18.89
CA VAL A 71 15.08 -3.60 18.19
C VAL A 71 13.85 -3.89 17.34
N GLN A 72 12.76 -3.14 17.59
CA GLN A 72 11.52 -3.27 16.84
C GLN A 72 11.35 -2.11 15.88
N ILE A 73 11.28 -2.43 14.59
CA ILE A 73 11.01 -1.51 13.49
C ILE A 73 9.60 -1.78 12.97
N GLU A 74 8.78 -0.74 12.88
CA GLU A 74 7.43 -0.81 12.33
C GLU A 74 7.32 0.15 11.14
N LEU A 75 7.11 -0.41 9.96
CA LEU A 75 6.90 0.34 8.73
C LEU A 75 5.43 0.72 8.60
N ASP A 76 5.16 1.94 8.15
CA ASP A 76 3.80 2.45 7.90
C ASP A 76 3.31 2.17 6.46
N TYR A 77 3.99 1.28 5.75
CA TYR A 77 3.68 0.80 4.41
C TYR A 77 4.02 -0.70 4.29
N PRO A 78 3.38 -1.44 3.36
CA PRO A 78 3.66 -2.86 3.16
C PRO A 78 4.99 -3.04 2.41
N ALA A 79 5.89 -3.85 2.96
CA ALA A 79 7.21 -4.13 2.40
C ALA A 79 7.70 -5.53 2.78
N LYS A 80 6.82 -6.52 2.73
CA LYS A 80 7.14 -7.91 3.12
C LYS A 80 8.36 -8.45 2.38
N THR A 81 8.48 -8.19 1.08
CA THR A 81 9.60 -8.66 0.26
C THR A 81 10.91 -7.93 0.56
N GLN A 82 10.86 -6.78 1.22
CA GLN A 82 12.01 -5.96 1.62
C GLN A 82 12.38 -6.11 3.11
N GLY A 83 11.55 -6.82 3.88
CA GLY A 83 11.73 -6.95 5.32
C GLY A 83 13.10 -7.49 5.71
N SER A 84 13.56 -8.56 5.04
CA SER A 84 14.89 -9.16 5.28
C SER A 84 16.04 -8.21 4.91
N VAL A 85 15.89 -7.43 3.85
CA VAL A 85 16.89 -6.45 3.42
C VAL A 85 17.04 -5.34 4.46
N ILE A 86 15.92 -4.78 4.92
CA ILE A 86 15.92 -3.75 5.96
C ILE A 86 16.45 -4.31 7.27
N GLU A 87 16.07 -5.53 7.66
CA GLU A 87 16.58 -6.22 8.84
C GLU A 87 18.10 -6.36 8.79
N GLU A 88 18.64 -6.83 7.67
CA GLU A 88 20.07 -7.02 7.47
C GLU A 88 20.84 -5.69 7.52
N MET A 89 20.32 -4.63 6.88
CA MET A 89 20.89 -3.28 6.95
C MET A 89 20.97 -2.77 8.39
N VAL A 90 19.89 -2.92 9.16
CA VAL A 90 19.84 -2.51 10.57
C VAL A 90 20.83 -3.33 11.40
N ARG A 91 20.82 -4.65 11.24
CA ARG A 91 21.71 -5.56 11.96
C ARG A 91 23.18 -5.27 11.69
N ALA A 92 23.54 -5.05 10.42
CA ALA A 92 24.92 -4.73 10.03
C ALA A 92 25.41 -3.44 10.72
N LYS A 93 24.59 -2.39 10.73
CA LYS A 93 24.94 -1.12 11.39
C LYS A 93 25.07 -1.22 12.90
N LEU A 94 24.20 -1.99 13.54
CA LEU A 94 24.29 -2.25 14.99
C LEU A 94 25.54 -3.06 15.34
N VAL A 95 25.89 -4.08 14.55
CA VAL A 95 27.11 -4.87 14.74
C VAL A 95 28.36 -4.00 14.55
N GLU A 96 28.40 -3.14 13.53
CA GLU A 96 29.49 -2.18 13.29
C GLU A 96 29.71 -1.25 14.51
N ALA A 97 28.62 -0.86 15.17
CA ALA A 97 28.62 -0.06 16.39
C ALA A 97 28.93 -0.87 17.68
N GLY A 98 29.18 -2.16 17.58
CA GLY A 98 29.43 -3.04 18.72
C GLY A 98 28.19 -3.38 19.56
N ILE A 99 27.00 -3.25 18.96
CA ILE A 99 25.69 -3.50 19.62
C ILE A 99 24.99 -4.66 18.92
N PRO A 100 25.31 -5.92 19.23
CA PRO A 100 24.56 -7.04 18.67
C PRO A 100 23.13 -7.01 19.19
N ALA A 101 22.15 -7.01 18.28
CA ALA A 101 20.73 -6.97 18.60
C ALA A 101 19.92 -7.90 17.71
N ASP A 102 18.84 -8.44 18.25
CA ASP A 102 17.78 -9.05 17.46
C ASP A 102 16.89 -7.98 16.85
N VAL A 103 16.68 -8.02 15.54
CA VAL A 103 15.91 -7.01 14.81
C VAL A 103 14.59 -7.63 14.36
N LYS A 104 13.49 -6.97 14.67
CA LYS A 104 12.15 -7.40 14.28
C LYS A 104 11.50 -6.32 13.41
N ILE A 105 11.17 -6.70 12.17
CA ILE A 105 10.47 -5.83 11.25
C ILE A 105 8.98 -6.21 11.26
N SER A 106 8.13 -5.21 11.41
CA SER A 106 6.68 -5.31 11.31
C SER A 106 6.13 -4.21 10.42
N GLN A 107 4.88 -4.34 10.01
CA GLN A 107 4.18 -3.30 9.25
C GLN A 107 2.85 -2.99 9.91
N ASN A 108 2.45 -1.72 9.85
CA ASN A 108 1.19 -1.24 10.42
C ASN A 108 0.57 -0.18 9.53
N ILE A 109 -0.33 -0.61 8.67
CA ILE A 109 -1.01 0.26 7.71
C ILE A 109 -2.22 0.87 8.39
N ILE A 110 -2.28 2.19 8.43
CA ILE A 110 -3.35 2.95 9.06
C ILE A 110 -4.24 3.65 8.04
N ALA A 111 -5.40 4.12 8.49
CA ALA A 111 -6.29 4.93 7.68
C ALA A 111 -5.76 6.37 7.54
N HIS A 112 -5.93 6.94 6.35
CA HIS A 112 -5.57 8.32 6.04
C HIS A 112 -6.80 9.14 5.66
N GLU A 113 -6.69 10.47 5.79
CA GLU A 113 -7.77 11.40 5.46
C GLU A 113 -8.25 11.24 4.02
N VAL A 114 -9.55 11.41 3.84
CA VAL A 114 -10.25 11.46 2.55
C VAL A 114 -10.82 12.87 2.33
N GLN A 115 -11.51 13.08 1.23
CA GLN A 115 -12.18 14.36 0.95
C GLN A 115 -13.17 14.72 2.07
N ARG A 116 -13.28 16.01 2.38
CA ARG A 116 -14.22 16.51 3.38
C ARG A 116 -15.67 16.21 2.99
N GLY A 117 -16.46 15.77 3.97
CA GLY A 117 -17.90 15.51 3.79
C GLY A 117 -18.24 14.15 3.18
N VAL A 118 -17.27 13.31 2.87
CA VAL A 118 -17.49 11.94 2.40
C VAL A 118 -17.30 10.96 3.55
N LYS A 119 -18.27 10.06 3.72
CA LYS A 119 -18.25 9.06 4.81
C LYS A 119 -17.25 7.95 4.48
N VAL A 120 -16.30 7.70 5.39
CA VAL A 120 -15.37 6.59 5.31
C VAL A 120 -16.04 5.24 5.60
N PHE A 121 -15.39 4.15 5.19
CA PHE A 121 -15.81 2.78 5.49
C PHE A 121 -14.96 2.21 6.62
N ASP A 122 -15.58 1.70 7.67
CA ASP A 122 -14.85 1.16 8.83
C ASP A 122 -14.00 -0.08 8.46
N SER A 123 -14.41 -0.80 7.40
CA SER A 123 -13.75 -2.03 6.94
C SER A 123 -12.63 -1.81 5.92
N VAL A 124 -12.39 -0.55 5.48
CA VAL A 124 -11.38 -0.21 4.46
C VAL A 124 -10.58 1.00 4.92
N ARG A 125 -9.27 0.84 5.10
CA ARG A 125 -8.39 1.91 5.59
C ARG A 125 -8.10 2.97 4.55
N ASN A 126 -7.79 2.55 3.33
CA ASN A 126 -7.36 3.46 2.26
C ASN A 126 -8.01 3.05 0.93
N ILE A 127 -8.66 3.99 0.25
CA ILE A 127 -9.27 3.76 -1.06
C ILE A 127 -8.47 4.56 -2.10
N ILE A 128 -7.97 3.86 -3.11
CA ILE A 128 -7.10 4.42 -4.14
C ILE A 128 -7.78 4.27 -5.50
N ALA A 129 -8.08 5.39 -6.16
CA ALA A 129 -8.57 5.37 -7.52
C ALA A 129 -7.42 5.14 -8.51
N VAL A 130 -7.59 4.21 -9.43
CA VAL A 130 -6.72 4.06 -10.61
C VAL A 130 -7.48 4.55 -11.82
N SER A 131 -6.99 5.61 -12.44
CA SER A 131 -7.65 6.36 -13.48
C SER A 131 -6.78 6.49 -14.72
N SER A 132 -7.39 6.81 -15.85
CA SER A 132 -6.68 7.16 -17.08
C SER A 132 -7.45 8.21 -17.85
N GLY A 133 -6.75 9.10 -18.55
CA GLY A 133 -7.37 10.14 -19.37
C GLY A 133 -8.11 9.59 -20.59
N LYS A 134 -7.77 8.39 -21.06
CA LYS A 134 -8.43 7.71 -22.19
C LYS A 134 -8.42 6.20 -22.02
N GLY A 135 -9.24 5.49 -22.81
CA GLY A 135 -9.23 4.03 -22.91
C GLY A 135 -7.99 3.51 -23.65
N GLY A 136 -7.65 2.22 -23.42
CA GLY A 136 -6.59 1.53 -24.16
C GLY A 136 -5.16 1.73 -23.61
N VAL A 137 -4.95 2.47 -22.53
CA VAL A 137 -3.63 2.65 -21.91
C VAL A 137 -3.23 1.51 -20.96
N GLY A 138 -4.09 0.49 -20.80
CA GLY A 138 -3.83 -0.65 -19.91
C GLY A 138 -4.18 -0.41 -18.45
N LYS A 139 -5.04 0.56 -18.12
CA LYS A 139 -5.48 0.92 -16.76
C LYS A 139 -5.91 -0.29 -15.94
N SER A 140 -6.81 -1.12 -16.45
CA SER A 140 -7.36 -2.28 -15.73
C SER A 140 -6.32 -3.38 -15.48
N THR A 141 -5.42 -3.60 -16.43
CA THR A 141 -4.25 -4.50 -16.26
C THR A 141 -3.33 -3.98 -15.15
N VAL A 142 -3.08 -2.67 -15.13
CA VAL A 142 -2.28 -2.05 -14.07
C VAL A 142 -3.01 -2.15 -12.72
N SER A 143 -4.30 -1.89 -12.66
CA SER A 143 -5.11 -1.98 -11.44
C SER A 143 -5.04 -3.38 -10.80
N ALA A 144 -5.23 -4.44 -11.59
CA ALA A 144 -5.18 -5.82 -11.11
C ALA A 144 -3.79 -6.20 -10.58
N ASN A 145 -2.75 -5.96 -11.38
CA ASN A 145 -1.39 -6.31 -10.99
C ASN A 145 -0.87 -5.46 -9.81
N LEU A 146 -1.27 -4.19 -9.72
CA LEU A 146 -0.95 -3.31 -8.60
C LEU A 146 -1.60 -3.80 -7.29
N ALA A 147 -2.87 -4.19 -7.34
CA ALA A 147 -3.57 -4.77 -6.20
C ALA A 147 -2.88 -6.06 -5.70
N LEU A 148 -2.52 -6.94 -6.62
CA LEU A 148 -1.79 -8.18 -6.31
C LEU A 148 -0.37 -7.91 -5.78
N ALA A 149 0.32 -6.91 -6.32
CA ALA A 149 1.64 -6.52 -5.84
C ALA A 149 1.60 -5.97 -4.40
N LEU A 150 0.61 -5.13 -4.08
CA LEU A 150 0.38 -4.67 -2.70
C LEU A 150 0.11 -5.85 -1.75
N GLN A 151 -0.66 -6.84 -2.20
CA GLN A 151 -0.93 -8.05 -1.43
C GLN A 151 0.34 -8.88 -1.22
N GLN A 152 1.19 -9.04 -2.24
CA GLN A 152 2.47 -9.74 -2.11
C GLN A 152 3.40 -9.04 -1.11
N GLU A 153 3.33 -7.72 -1.02
CA GLU A 153 4.04 -6.94 0.00
C GLU A 153 3.40 -7.03 1.41
N GLY A 154 2.33 -7.83 1.56
CA GLY A 154 1.75 -8.19 2.86
C GLY A 154 0.55 -7.36 3.27
N ALA A 155 -0.02 -6.54 2.40
CA ALA A 155 -1.25 -5.82 2.66
C ALA A 155 -2.50 -6.68 2.42
N LYS A 156 -3.59 -6.37 3.10
CA LYS A 156 -4.93 -6.91 2.81
C LYS A 156 -5.58 -6.00 1.76
N VAL A 157 -5.85 -6.55 0.59
CA VAL A 157 -6.23 -5.73 -0.57
C VAL A 157 -7.55 -6.20 -1.18
N GLY A 158 -8.36 -5.21 -1.55
CA GLY A 158 -9.55 -5.39 -2.38
C GLY A 158 -9.40 -4.68 -3.72
N LEU A 159 -10.19 -5.12 -4.70
CA LEU A 159 -10.29 -4.52 -6.03
C LEU A 159 -11.75 -4.34 -6.40
N LEU A 160 -12.14 -3.09 -6.66
CA LEU A 160 -13.45 -2.74 -7.20
C LEU A 160 -13.31 -2.38 -8.67
N ASP A 161 -13.93 -3.16 -9.54
CA ASP A 161 -14.09 -2.84 -10.95
C ASP A 161 -15.29 -1.89 -11.11
N ALA A 162 -14.99 -0.63 -11.35
CA ALA A 162 -15.96 0.44 -11.53
C ALA A 162 -16.12 0.86 -13.00
N ASP A 163 -15.49 0.16 -13.94
CA ASP A 163 -15.60 0.47 -15.37
C ASP A 163 -16.93 -0.10 -15.93
N VAL A 164 -17.96 0.72 -15.87
CA VAL A 164 -19.32 0.36 -16.33
C VAL A 164 -19.42 0.14 -17.86
N TYR A 165 -18.44 0.63 -18.61
CA TYR A 165 -18.45 0.52 -20.07
C TYR A 165 -17.75 -0.74 -20.57
N GLY A 166 -16.80 -1.26 -19.80
CA GLY A 166 -16.03 -2.41 -20.17
C GLY A 166 -15.46 -3.14 -18.96
N PRO A 167 -16.34 -3.67 -18.07
CA PRO A 167 -15.86 -4.36 -16.89
C PRO A 167 -15.03 -5.57 -17.30
N SER A 168 -13.81 -5.63 -16.83
CA SER A 168 -12.82 -6.61 -17.28
C SER A 168 -12.13 -7.38 -16.15
N GLN A 169 -12.23 -6.90 -14.91
CA GLN A 169 -11.51 -7.50 -13.79
C GLN A 169 -11.89 -8.97 -13.51
N PRO A 170 -13.17 -9.39 -13.61
CA PRO A 170 -13.51 -10.80 -13.41
C PRO A 170 -12.76 -11.72 -14.39
N THR A 171 -12.72 -11.36 -15.67
CA THR A 171 -12.00 -12.14 -16.69
C THR A 171 -10.50 -12.14 -16.43
N MET A 172 -9.91 -10.97 -16.16
CA MET A 172 -8.47 -10.79 -15.90
C MET A 172 -7.97 -11.54 -14.67
N LEU A 173 -8.87 -11.79 -13.70
CA LEU A 173 -8.58 -12.50 -12.46
C LEU A 173 -9.07 -13.95 -12.46
N GLY A 174 -9.62 -14.44 -13.57
CA GLY A 174 -10.13 -15.80 -13.68
C GLY A 174 -11.36 -16.10 -12.81
N ILE A 175 -12.17 -15.06 -12.51
CA ILE A 175 -13.39 -15.21 -11.72
C ILE A 175 -14.50 -15.69 -12.62
N THR A 176 -15.07 -16.85 -12.30
CA THR A 176 -16.23 -17.46 -12.99
C THR A 176 -17.48 -17.48 -12.12
N ASP A 177 -17.31 -17.36 -10.80
CA ASP A 177 -18.40 -17.41 -9.84
C ASP A 177 -19.14 -16.07 -9.79
N LYS A 178 -20.43 -16.14 -9.41
CA LYS A 178 -21.23 -14.95 -9.13
C LYS A 178 -21.14 -14.59 -7.64
N PRO A 179 -21.21 -13.29 -7.29
CA PRO A 179 -21.29 -12.88 -5.90
C PRO A 179 -22.56 -13.45 -5.26
N TYR A 180 -22.50 -13.78 -4.01
CA TYR A 180 -23.64 -14.27 -3.24
C TYR A 180 -23.90 -13.37 -2.03
N SER A 181 -25.13 -13.47 -1.51
CA SER A 181 -25.54 -12.75 -0.31
C SER A 181 -25.91 -13.74 0.78
N VAL A 182 -25.42 -13.52 1.99
CA VAL A 182 -25.76 -14.35 3.16
C VAL A 182 -27.02 -13.81 3.85
N ASP A 183 -27.19 -12.50 3.88
CA ASP A 183 -28.24 -11.78 4.62
C ASP A 183 -29.32 -11.17 3.70
N GLY A 184 -29.19 -11.34 2.39
CA GLY A 184 -30.09 -10.74 1.39
C GLY A 184 -29.95 -9.22 1.24
N LYS A 185 -28.98 -8.59 1.94
CA LYS A 185 -28.74 -7.14 1.94
C LYS A 185 -27.34 -6.76 1.50
N THR A 186 -26.35 -7.58 1.87
CA THR A 186 -24.95 -7.37 1.51
C THR A 186 -24.47 -8.44 0.54
N LEU A 187 -23.46 -8.13 -0.24
CA LEU A 187 -22.79 -9.04 -1.16
C LEU A 187 -21.45 -9.46 -0.57
N GLU A 188 -21.19 -10.74 -0.53
CA GLU A 188 -19.85 -11.22 -0.23
C GLU A 188 -18.92 -10.93 -1.41
N PRO A 189 -17.72 -10.39 -1.18
CA PRO A 189 -16.75 -10.18 -2.24
C PRO A 189 -16.33 -11.52 -2.84
N MET A 190 -16.13 -11.55 -4.15
CA MET A 190 -15.48 -12.68 -4.81
C MET A 190 -14.02 -12.75 -4.40
N ILE A 191 -13.46 -13.94 -4.30
CA ILE A 191 -12.06 -14.12 -3.93
C ILE A 191 -11.27 -14.63 -5.14
N ALA A 192 -10.27 -13.86 -5.56
CA ALA A 192 -9.36 -14.25 -6.64
C ALA A 192 -7.92 -13.98 -6.25
N HIS A 193 -7.07 -14.98 -6.33
CA HIS A 193 -5.65 -14.89 -5.94
C HIS A 193 -5.43 -14.26 -4.56
N GLY A 194 -6.42 -14.39 -3.64
CA GLY A 194 -6.40 -13.81 -2.30
C GLY A 194 -6.88 -12.36 -2.21
N LEU A 195 -7.21 -11.70 -3.33
CA LEU A 195 -7.90 -10.40 -3.33
C LEU A 195 -9.39 -10.57 -3.04
N GLN A 196 -9.97 -9.59 -2.35
CA GLN A 196 -11.41 -9.40 -2.29
C GLN A 196 -11.84 -8.56 -3.51
N VAL A 197 -12.72 -9.08 -4.34
CA VAL A 197 -13.08 -8.45 -5.62
C VAL A 197 -14.58 -8.20 -5.70
N ALA A 198 -14.96 -7.02 -6.16
CA ALA A 198 -16.31 -6.72 -6.62
C ALA A 198 -16.23 -6.06 -8.01
N SER A 199 -17.19 -6.37 -8.88
CA SER A 199 -17.23 -5.80 -10.22
C SER A 199 -18.65 -5.45 -10.60
N VAL A 200 -18.83 -4.32 -11.24
CA VAL A 200 -20.11 -3.96 -11.86
C VAL A 200 -20.50 -4.95 -12.97
N GLY A 201 -19.52 -5.62 -13.58
CA GLY A 201 -19.72 -6.61 -14.63
C GLY A 201 -20.52 -7.83 -14.18
N VAL A 202 -20.50 -8.18 -12.89
CA VAL A 202 -21.30 -9.31 -12.36
C VAL A 202 -22.75 -8.95 -12.10
N LEU A 203 -23.09 -7.66 -12.10
CA LEU A 203 -24.46 -7.15 -11.96
C LEU A 203 -25.17 -7.01 -13.31
N ILE A 204 -24.45 -7.17 -14.41
CA ILE A 204 -24.94 -7.00 -15.78
C ILE A 204 -25.21 -8.37 -16.36
N ASP A 205 -26.40 -8.55 -16.92
CA ASP A 205 -26.68 -9.72 -17.74
C ASP A 205 -25.98 -9.57 -19.10
N PRO A 206 -25.05 -10.47 -19.47
CA PRO A 206 -24.34 -10.39 -20.76
C PRO A 206 -25.29 -10.35 -21.97
N ASP A 207 -26.50 -10.96 -21.86
CA ASP A 207 -27.46 -11.05 -22.93
C ASP A 207 -28.42 -9.85 -22.99
N GLN A 208 -28.36 -8.96 -22.00
CA GLN A 208 -29.18 -7.75 -21.93
C GLN A 208 -28.28 -6.50 -21.79
N PRO A 209 -27.88 -5.87 -22.89
CA PRO A 209 -27.06 -4.67 -22.83
C PRO A 209 -27.79 -3.55 -22.10
N MET A 210 -27.30 -3.22 -20.92
CA MET A 210 -27.83 -2.12 -20.11
C MET A 210 -27.25 -0.80 -20.59
N ILE A 211 -28.14 0.13 -20.96
CA ILE A 211 -27.70 1.50 -21.32
C ILE A 211 -27.44 2.26 -20.02
N TRP A 212 -26.18 2.34 -19.63
CA TRP A 212 -25.76 3.12 -18.47
C TRP A 212 -25.89 4.61 -18.73
N ARG A 213 -26.85 5.25 -18.07
CA ARG A 213 -26.88 6.70 -17.95
C ARG A 213 -26.05 7.12 -16.73
N GLY A 214 -25.31 8.22 -16.82
CA GLY A 214 -24.36 8.66 -15.79
C GLY A 214 -24.85 8.51 -14.35
N PRO A 215 -26.00 9.12 -13.96
CA PRO A 215 -26.50 9.02 -12.58
C PRO A 215 -26.83 7.58 -12.13
N LEU A 216 -27.34 6.73 -13.03
CA LEU A 216 -27.66 5.35 -12.74
C LEU A 216 -26.39 4.52 -12.49
N ALA A 217 -25.36 4.73 -13.33
CA ALA A 217 -24.06 4.08 -13.18
C ALA A 217 -23.39 4.45 -11.84
N VAL A 218 -23.39 5.72 -11.50
CA VAL A 218 -22.83 6.21 -10.22
C VAL A 218 -23.57 5.60 -9.03
N SER A 219 -24.92 5.58 -9.07
CA SER A 219 -25.73 4.98 -8.01
C SER A 219 -25.47 3.49 -7.84
N ALA A 220 -25.37 2.74 -8.96
CA ALA A 220 -25.07 1.29 -8.91
C ALA A 220 -23.66 1.02 -8.34
N LEU A 221 -22.66 1.80 -8.72
CA LEU A 221 -21.30 1.67 -8.20
C LEU A 221 -21.19 2.03 -6.73
N GLN A 222 -21.89 3.07 -6.29
CA GLN A 222 -21.97 3.39 -4.86
C GLN A 222 -22.65 2.29 -4.07
N GLN A 223 -23.72 1.73 -4.60
CA GLN A 223 -24.42 0.62 -3.99
C GLN A 223 -23.50 -0.60 -3.90
N LEU A 224 -22.80 -0.96 -4.96
CA LEU A 224 -21.83 -2.04 -4.98
C LEU A 224 -20.71 -1.81 -3.95
N LEU A 225 -20.12 -0.62 -3.90
CA LEU A 225 -19.10 -0.28 -2.93
C LEU A 225 -19.59 -0.40 -1.48
N LYS A 226 -20.80 0.09 -1.18
CA LYS A 226 -21.39 0.10 0.17
C LYS A 226 -21.93 -1.24 0.61
N GLN A 227 -22.49 -2.04 -0.33
CA GLN A 227 -23.12 -3.32 -0.04
C GLN A 227 -22.14 -4.50 -0.09
N THR A 228 -20.97 -4.33 -0.67
CA THR A 228 -19.94 -5.38 -0.59
C THR A 228 -19.40 -5.44 0.84
N ASN A 229 -19.43 -6.64 1.40
CA ASN A 229 -18.99 -6.92 2.77
C ASN A 229 -17.44 -7.05 2.80
N TRP A 230 -16.75 -5.92 2.56
CA TRP A 230 -15.28 -5.86 2.62
C TRP A 230 -14.79 -6.23 4.02
N LYS A 231 -13.75 -7.07 4.10
CA LYS A 231 -13.26 -7.61 5.38
C LYS A 231 -11.85 -7.08 5.67
N ASP A 232 -11.78 -6.06 6.53
CA ASP A 232 -10.54 -5.51 7.10
C ASP A 232 -9.44 -5.24 6.06
N LEU A 233 -9.75 -4.39 5.07
CA LEU A 233 -8.83 -4.04 4.00
C LEU A 233 -7.88 -2.92 4.41
N ASP A 234 -6.60 -3.08 4.08
CA ASP A 234 -5.60 -2.01 4.15
C ASP A 234 -5.74 -1.05 2.96
N TYR A 235 -6.00 -1.62 1.78
CA TYR A 235 -6.20 -0.89 0.53
C TYR A 235 -7.37 -1.47 -0.27
N LEU A 236 -8.19 -0.58 -0.82
CA LEU A 236 -9.14 -0.90 -1.87
C LEU A 236 -8.73 -0.15 -3.14
N ILE A 237 -8.33 -0.88 -4.16
CA ILE A 237 -8.05 -0.34 -5.49
C ILE A 237 -9.36 -0.22 -6.25
N VAL A 238 -9.67 0.96 -6.75
CA VAL A 238 -10.86 1.22 -7.56
C VAL A 238 -10.41 1.44 -9.01
N ASP A 239 -10.73 0.48 -9.87
CA ASP A 239 -10.50 0.57 -11.31
C ASP A 239 -11.58 1.46 -11.94
N MET A 240 -11.25 2.74 -12.16
CA MET A 240 -12.20 3.78 -12.58
C MET A 240 -12.57 3.64 -14.07
N PRO A 241 -13.74 4.12 -14.50
CA PRO A 241 -14.01 4.28 -15.93
C PRO A 241 -12.93 5.14 -16.62
N PRO A 242 -12.62 4.92 -17.89
CA PRO A 242 -11.65 5.74 -18.62
C PRO A 242 -12.20 7.14 -18.93
N GLY A 243 -11.30 8.10 -19.11
CA GLY A 243 -11.64 9.47 -19.47
C GLY A 243 -11.82 10.41 -18.27
N THR A 244 -12.44 11.56 -18.50
CA THR A 244 -12.67 12.62 -17.51
C THR A 244 -14.13 13.10 -17.53
N GLY A 245 -15.03 12.19 -17.91
CA GLY A 245 -16.46 12.50 -18.04
C GLY A 245 -17.22 12.50 -16.70
N ASP A 246 -18.52 12.75 -16.79
CA ASP A 246 -19.39 12.97 -15.63
C ASP A 246 -19.40 11.80 -14.64
N ILE A 247 -19.33 10.56 -15.14
CA ILE A 247 -19.32 9.37 -14.27
C ILE A 247 -18.05 9.36 -13.41
N GLN A 248 -16.89 9.59 -14.02
CA GLN A 248 -15.62 9.61 -13.30
C GLN A 248 -15.57 10.77 -12.30
N LEU A 249 -16.03 11.95 -12.71
CA LEU A 249 -16.12 13.12 -11.84
C LEU A 249 -17.02 12.83 -10.61
N SER A 250 -18.23 12.34 -10.85
CA SER A 250 -19.18 12.03 -9.77
C SER A 250 -18.64 10.95 -8.84
N LEU A 251 -18.05 9.87 -9.36
CA LEU A 251 -17.42 8.84 -8.53
C LEU A 251 -16.28 9.42 -7.67
N SER A 252 -15.45 10.29 -8.25
CA SER A 252 -14.34 10.92 -7.52
C SER A 252 -14.82 11.86 -6.42
N GLN A 253 -16.04 12.39 -6.51
CA GLN A 253 -16.64 13.23 -5.46
C GLN A 253 -17.33 12.44 -4.35
N GLU A 254 -17.85 11.27 -4.67
CA GLU A 254 -18.75 10.52 -3.79
C GLU A 254 -18.09 9.31 -3.12
N VAL A 255 -17.01 8.78 -3.70
CA VAL A 255 -16.19 7.72 -3.10
C VAL A 255 -15.16 8.34 -2.17
N PRO A 256 -14.98 7.85 -0.92
CA PRO A 256 -13.99 8.39 0.03
C PRO A 256 -12.56 8.02 -0.39
N LEU A 257 -12.02 8.74 -1.35
CA LEU A 257 -10.70 8.47 -1.91
C LEU A 257 -9.58 9.04 -1.03
N THR A 258 -8.65 8.20 -0.62
CA THR A 258 -7.38 8.62 0.00
C THR A 258 -6.49 9.32 -1.03
N GLY A 259 -6.58 8.90 -2.28
CA GLY A 259 -5.89 9.52 -3.41
C GLY A 259 -6.12 8.78 -4.72
N ALA A 260 -5.51 9.31 -5.78
CA ALA A 260 -5.61 8.77 -7.13
C ALA A 260 -4.24 8.51 -7.76
N VAL A 261 -4.17 7.48 -8.58
CA VAL A 261 -3.06 7.17 -9.48
C VAL A 261 -3.54 7.36 -10.91
N VAL A 262 -2.73 8.02 -11.73
CA VAL A 262 -3.04 8.23 -13.15
C VAL A 262 -2.15 7.34 -14.00
N VAL A 263 -2.76 6.49 -14.82
CA VAL A 263 -2.07 5.61 -15.78
C VAL A 263 -2.09 6.27 -17.15
N THR A 264 -0.94 6.36 -17.78
CA THR A 264 -0.79 6.89 -19.14
C THR A 264 0.19 6.04 -19.94
N THR A 265 0.35 6.35 -21.21
CA THR A 265 1.41 5.85 -22.09
C THR A 265 2.26 7.02 -22.58
N PRO A 266 3.48 6.80 -23.13
CA PRO A 266 4.39 7.88 -23.50
C PRO A 266 3.89 8.80 -24.62
N GLN A 267 2.87 8.38 -25.40
CA GLN A 267 2.37 9.16 -26.54
C GLN A 267 1.79 10.50 -26.10
N ASP A 268 2.10 11.58 -26.83
CA ASP A 268 1.65 12.93 -26.54
C ASP A 268 0.13 13.06 -26.34
N ILE A 269 -0.65 12.36 -27.18
CA ILE A 269 -2.13 12.38 -27.07
C ILE A 269 -2.58 11.76 -25.75
N ALA A 270 -1.95 10.66 -25.30
CA ALA A 270 -2.27 10.05 -24.02
C ALA A 270 -1.90 10.94 -22.83
N LEU A 271 -0.76 11.62 -22.92
CA LEU A 271 -0.30 12.58 -21.92
C LEU A 271 -1.23 13.82 -21.85
N MET A 272 -1.72 14.31 -22.98
CA MET A 272 -2.71 15.40 -23.00
C MET A 272 -3.99 15.03 -22.25
N ASP A 273 -4.49 13.80 -22.43
CA ASP A 273 -5.68 13.33 -21.72
C ASP A 273 -5.40 13.01 -20.25
N ALA A 274 -4.23 12.47 -19.93
CA ALA A 274 -3.79 12.26 -18.55
C ALA A 274 -3.75 13.58 -17.76
N ARG A 275 -3.28 14.68 -18.37
CA ARG A 275 -3.32 16.03 -17.77
C ARG A 275 -4.72 16.45 -17.37
N LYS A 276 -5.72 16.17 -18.21
CA LYS A 276 -7.12 16.46 -17.87
C LYS A 276 -7.56 15.66 -16.63
N GLY A 277 -7.12 14.42 -16.51
CA GLY A 277 -7.36 13.58 -15.34
C GLY A 277 -6.74 14.15 -14.06
N LEU A 278 -5.48 14.61 -14.11
CA LEU A 278 -4.82 15.27 -12.98
C LEU A 278 -5.61 16.51 -12.52
N VAL A 279 -5.95 17.40 -13.45
CA VAL A 279 -6.72 18.62 -13.16
C VAL A 279 -8.12 18.30 -12.61
N MET A 280 -8.76 17.24 -13.08
CA MET A 280 -10.05 16.79 -12.55
C MET A 280 -9.94 16.41 -11.07
N PHE A 281 -8.94 15.58 -10.69
CA PHE A 281 -8.75 15.18 -9.30
C PHE A 281 -8.42 16.37 -8.39
N GLU A 282 -7.61 17.33 -8.85
CA GLU A 282 -7.33 18.57 -8.12
C GLU A 282 -8.62 19.36 -7.83
N LYS A 283 -9.52 19.50 -8.81
CA LYS A 283 -10.79 20.21 -8.67
C LYS A 283 -11.74 19.59 -7.65
N VAL A 284 -11.65 18.28 -7.44
CA VAL A 284 -12.47 17.55 -6.46
C VAL A 284 -11.72 17.26 -5.15
N ASN A 285 -10.57 17.89 -4.97
CA ASN A 285 -9.72 17.75 -3.76
C ASN A 285 -9.30 16.31 -3.47
N VAL A 286 -9.09 15.50 -4.49
CA VAL A 286 -8.49 14.17 -4.37
C VAL A 286 -6.99 14.28 -4.62
N PRO A 287 -6.14 13.94 -3.64
CA PRO A 287 -4.69 14.00 -3.82
C PRO A 287 -4.22 13.04 -4.92
N ILE A 288 -3.29 13.49 -5.74
CA ILE A 288 -2.63 12.62 -6.72
C ILE A 288 -1.45 11.97 -6.02
N LEU A 289 -1.46 10.63 -5.97
CA LEU A 289 -0.41 9.82 -5.35
C LEU A 289 0.76 9.59 -6.29
N GLY A 290 0.51 9.67 -7.59
CA GLY A 290 1.54 9.58 -8.61
C GLY A 290 1.00 9.15 -9.97
N ILE A 291 1.94 9.02 -10.91
CA ILE A 291 1.70 8.63 -12.30
C ILE A 291 2.41 7.29 -12.56
N ILE A 292 1.77 6.42 -13.34
CA ILE A 292 2.38 5.20 -13.87
C ILE A 292 2.42 5.33 -15.39
N GLU A 293 3.61 5.23 -15.98
CA GLU A 293 3.78 5.17 -17.43
C GLU A 293 3.75 3.70 -17.87
N ASN A 294 2.67 3.30 -18.51
CA ASN A 294 2.54 1.96 -19.08
C ASN A 294 3.02 1.95 -20.54
N MET A 295 3.49 0.80 -21.01
CA MET A 295 4.03 0.63 -22.37
C MET A 295 5.22 1.59 -22.65
N ALA A 296 6.02 1.87 -21.62
CA ALA A 296 7.17 2.77 -21.71
C ALA A 296 8.25 2.24 -22.63
N THR A 297 8.48 0.92 -22.58
CA THR A 297 9.45 0.22 -23.42
C THR A 297 8.84 -1.04 -24.03
N HIS A 298 9.37 -1.49 -25.15
CA HIS A 298 9.08 -2.80 -25.72
C HIS A 298 10.35 -3.63 -25.78
N ILE A 299 10.28 -4.85 -25.23
CA ILE A 299 11.37 -5.80 -25.30
C ILE A 299 11.04 -6.85 -26.37
N CYS A 300 11.84 -6.88 -27.43
CA CYS A 300 11.65 -7.84 -28.52
C CYS A 300 11.81 -9.28 -28.01
N SER A 301 10.77 -10.09 -28.15
CA SER A 301 10.76 -11.49 -27.70
C SER A 301 11.76 -12.40 -28.46
N LYS A 302 12.28 -11.95 -29.61
CA LYS A 302 13.23 -12.74 -30.43
C LYS A 302 14.69 -12.42 -30.11
N CYS A 303 15.04 -11.15 -29.90
CA CYS A 303 16.44 -10.73 -29.75
C CYS A 303 16.72 -9.97 -28.44
N GLY A 304 15.71 -9.67 -27.63
CA GLY A 304 15.86 -8.93 -26.37
C GLY A 304 16.16 -7.43 -26.55
N HIS A 305 16.11 -6.91 -27.79
CA HIS A 305 16.29 -5.48 -28.03
C HIS A 305 15.18 -4.69 -27.36
N GLU A 306 15.57 -3.65 -26.61
CA GLU A 306 14.65 -2.74 -25.92
C GLU A 306 14.53 -1.44 -26.72
N GLU A 307 13.29 -1.00 -26.97
CA GLU A 307 12.99 0.19 -27.73
C GLU A 307 11.78 0.94 -27.17
N HIS A 308 11.78 2.26 -27.33
CA HIS A 308 10.69 3.16 -26.91
C HIS A 308 9.72 3.41 -28.08
N ILE A 309 8.88 2.42 -28.42
CA ILE A 309 7.97 2.47 -29.57
C ILE A 309 7.04 3.71 -29.51
N PHE A 310 6.61 4.09 -28.32
CA PHE A 310 5.63 5.16 -28.10
C PHE A 310 6.24 6.49 -27.62
N GLY A 311 7.57 6.61 -27.59
CA GLY A 311 8.29 7.76 -27.07
C GLY A 311 8.88 7.50 -25.68
N GLU A 312 9.58 8.47 -25.12
CA GLU A 312 10.36 8.36 -23.89
C GLU A 312 10.17 9.57 -22.98
N GLY A 313 10.04 9.31 -21.67
CA GLY A 313 10.09 10.33 -20.61
C GLY A 313 8.92 11.32 -20.58
N GLY A 314 7.81 10.99 -21.23
CA GLY A 314 6.63 11.87 -21.26
C GLY A 314 5.96 12.01 -19.90
N ALA A 315 5.77 10.88 -19.20
CA ALA A 315 5.18 10.90 -17.87
C ALA A 315 6.13 11.50 -16.82
N ALA A 316 7.44 11.34 -16.96
CA ALA A 316 8.42 11.96 -16.07
C ALA A 316 8.34 13.49 -16.12
N LYS A 317 8.30 14.07 -17.33
CA LYS A 317 8.12 15.51 -17.52
C LYS A 317 6.80 16.01 -16.95
N MET A 318 5.74 15.24 -17.14
CA MET A 318 4.42 15.57 -16.59
C MET A 318 4.42 15.50 -15.07
N ALA A 319 5.05 14.48 -14.46
CA ALA A 319 5.19 14.33 -13.02
C ALA A 319 5.94 15.54 -12.41
N GLU A 320 7.05 15.96 -13.01
CA GLU A 320 7.79 17.16 -12.62
C GLU A 320 6.94 18.43 -12.73
N GLN A 321 6.23 18.62 -13.85
CA GLN A 321 5.39 19.78 -14.08
C GLN A 321 4.27 19.94 -13.05
N TYR A 322 3.67 18.84 -12.61
CA TYR A 322 2.56 18.83 -11.65
C TYR A 322 3.02 18.60 -10.19
N GLY A 323 4.32 18.44 -9.95
CA GLY A 323 4.86 18.19 -8.61
C GLY A 323 4.37 16.89 -7.99
N VAL A 324 4.13 15.87 -8.82
CA VAL A 324 3.70 14.53 -8.40
C VAL A 324 4.79 13.49 -8.70
N GLU A 325 4.73 12.34 -8.05
CA GLU A 325 5.74 11.30 -8.22
C GLU A 325 5.47 10.45 -9.48
N LEU A 326 6.51 10.13 -10.26
CA LEU A 326 6.48 9.01 -11.20
C LEU A 326 6.69 7.73 -10.40
N LEU A 327 5.61 6.97 -10.19
CA LEU A 327 5.66 5.72 -9.41
C LEU A 327 6.48 4.65 -10.12
N GLY A 328 6.45 4.63 -11.45
CA GLY A 328 7.27 3.75 -12.27
C GLY A 328 6.81 3.64 -13.70
N GLU A 329 7.58 2.88 -14.44
CA GLU A 329 7.39 2.57 -15.85
C GLU A 329 7.20 1.07 -16.03
N LEU A 330 6.27 0.68 -16.89
CA LEU A 330 5.94 -0.71 -17.18
C LEU A 330 6.14 -0.99 -18.66
N PRO A 331 6.67 -2.16 -19.03
CA PRO A 331 6.91 -2.50 -20.41
C PRO A 331 5.64 -2.89 -21.17
N LEU A 332 5.67 -2.75 -22.47
CA LEU A 332 4.79 -3.44 -23.40
C LEU A 332 5.34 -4.85 -23.61
N ASP A 333 4.77 -5.83 -22.92
CA ASP A 333 5.21 -7.23 -22.96
C ASP A 333 4.02 -8.14 -23.29
N ILE A 334 4.23 -9.06 -24.22
CA ILE A 334 3.20 -10.02 -24.65
C ILE A 334 2.77 -10.95 -23.51
N ASN A 335 3.68 -11.25 -22.58
CA ASN A 335 3.37 -12.13 -21.45
C ASN A 335 2.39 -11.49 -20.49
N ILE A 336 2.40 -10.15 -20.34
CA ILE A 336 1.40 -9.43 -19.55
C ILE A 336 0.01 -9.69 -20.15
N ARG A 337 -0.16 -9.56 -21.47
CA ARG A 337 -1.43 -9.82 -22.14
C ARG A 337 -1.84 -11.28 -21.98
N LEU A 338 -0.95 -12.23 -22.32
CA LEU A 338 -1.25 -13.66 -22.26
C LEU A 338 -1.64 -14.13 -20.86
N SER A 339 -1.00 -13.61 -19.83
CA SER A 339 -1.31 -13.93 -18.44
C SER A 339 -2.70 -13.39 -18.03
N MET A 340 -3.03 -12.16 -18.43
CA MET A 340 -4.34 -11.57 -18.16
C MET A 340 -5.46 -12.31 -18.89
N ASP A 341 -5.25 -12.71 -20.15
CA ASP A 341 -6.21 -13.50 -20.93
C ASP A 341 -6.48 -14.89 -20.32
N LYS A 342 -5.53 -15.42 -19.54
CA LYS A 342 -5.68 -16.68 -18.80
C LYS A 342 -6.30 -16.53 -17.41
N GLY A 343 -6.53 -15.31 -16.94
CA GLY A 343 -6.99 -15.05 -15.58
C GLY A 343 -5.91 -15.23 -14.51
N GLU A 344 -4.64 -15.24 -14.92
CA GLU A 344 -3.46 -15.37 -14.04
C GLU A 344 -2.52 -14.18 -14.23
N PRO A 345 -2.81 -13.01 -13.67
CA PRO A 345 -2.00 -11.80 -13.84
C PRO A 345 -0.50 -12.05 -13.68
N ILE A 346 0.34 -11.26 -14.40
CA ILE A 346 1.79 -11.49 -14.47
C ILE A 346 2.47 -11.55 -13.09
N VAL A 347 1.97 -10.79 -12.13
CA VAL A 347 2.46 -10.80 -10.74
C VAL A 347 2.27 -12.17 -10.08
N ILE A 348 1.27 -12.95 -10.54
CA ILE A 348 0.99 -14.31 -10.03
C ILE A 348 1.70 -15.36 -10.90
N SER A 349 1.61 -15.25 -12.23
CA SER A 349 2.13 -16.26 -13.16
C SER A 349 3.66 -16.27 -13.27
N ASP A 350 4.31 -15.12 -13.02
CA ASP A 350 5.78 -14.97 -13.03
C ASP A 350 6.23 -14.05 -11.87
N PRO A 351 6.08 -14.50 -10.60
CA PRO A 351 6.30 -13.63 -9.43
C PRO A 351 7.76 -13.16 -9.28
N ASP A 352 8.72 -13.88 -9.82
CA ASP A 352 10.14 -13.54 -9.74
C ASP A 352 10.64 -12.76 -10.97
N GLY A 353 9.78 -12.63 -11.98
CA GLY A 353 10.07 -11.92 -13.22
C GLY A 353 10.26 -10.42 -13.03
N LYS A 354 10.99 -9.79 -13.97
CA LYS A 354 11.27 -8.35 -13.93
C LYS A 354 10.00 -7.49 -13.88
N VAL A 355 8.95 -7.91 -14.61
CA VAL A 355 7.67 -7.18 -14.63
C VAL A 355 6.98 -7.22 -13.26
N ALA A 356 6.93 -8.40 -12.62
CA ALA A 356 6.37 -8.53 -11.28
C ALA A 356 7.17 -7.73 -10.25
N GLN A 357 8.50 -7.69 -10.37
CA GLN A 357 9.36 -6.86 -9.54
C GLN A 357 9.06 -5.37 -9.72
N ALA A 358 8.87 -4.91 -10.96
CA ALA A 358 8.49 -3.52 -11.26
C ALA A 358 7.14 -3.17 -10.63
N TYR A 359 6.13 -4.05 -10.72
CA TYR A 359 4.84 -3.84 -10.05
C TYR A 359 4.98 -3.75 -8.52
N ARG A 360 5.80 -4.60 -7.89
CA ARG A 360 6.04 -4.53 -6.44
C ARG A 360 6.74 -3.22 -6.04
N GLU A 361 7.69 -2.75 -6.85
CA GLU A 361 8.34 -1.47 -6.61
C GLU A 361 7.35 -0.31 -6.70
N ILE A 362 6.50 -0.28 -7.74
CA ILE A 362 5.42 0.69 -7.89
C ILE A 362 4.45 0.62 -6.70
N ALA A 363 4.08 -0.59 -6.27
CA ALA A 363 3.20 -0.80 -5.13
C ALA A 363 3.78 -0.24 -3.83
N ARG A 364 5.07 -0.44 -3.56
CA ARG A 364 5.74 0.15 -2.38
C ARG A 364 5.80 1.68 -2.47
N LYS A 365 6.17 2.25 -3.62
CA LYS A 365 6.15 3.71 -3.83
C LYS A 365 4.76 4.31 -3.62
N LEU A 366 3.73 3.65 -4.16
CA LEU A 366 2.34 4.05 -3.94
C LEU A 366 1.98 4.03 -2.45
N ALA A 367 2.30 2.94 -1.75
CA ALA A 367 1.99 2.82 -0.33
C ALA A 367 2.75 3.85 0.51
N VAL A 368 4.00 4.16 0.18
CA VAL A 368 4.78 5.25 0.78
C VAL A 368 4.15 6.61 0.48
N ALA A 369 3.63 6.85 -0.73
CA ALA A 369 2.91 8.09 -1.06
C ALA A 369 1.64 8.23 -0.21
N VAL A 370 0.92 7.13 0.06
CA VAL A 370 -0.23 7.11 0.98
C VAL A 370 0.21 7.40 2.41
N SER A 371 1.27 6.76 2.91
CA SER A 371 1.72 6.92 4.30
C SER A 371 2.18 8.35 4.64
N LYS A 372 2.55 9.14 3.63
CA LYS A 372 2.89 10.56 3.78
C LYS A 372 1.66 11.48 3.93
N LYS A 373 0.42 10.98 3.70
CA LYS A 373 -0.80 11.78 3.86
C LYS A 373 -1.15 11.95 5.34
N ASN A 374 -2.03 12.92 5.62
CA ASN A 374 -2.54 13.11 6.97
C ASN A 374 -3.27 11.86 7.45
N LYS A 375 -3.08 11.54 8.73
CA LYS A 375 -3.72 10.39 9.35
C LYS A 375 -5.18 10.71 9.65
N ASP A 376 -6.06 9.74 9.42
CA ASP A 376 -7.46 9.84 9.85
C ASP A 376 -7.56 9.51 11.34
N TYR A 377 -8.00 10.49 12.14
CA TYR A 377 -8.27 10.34 13.56
C TYR A 377 -9.76 10.31 13.88
N SER A 378 -10.66 10.29 12.89
CA SER A 378 -12.12 10.38 13.09
C SER A 378 -12.66 9.25 13.98
N ALA A 379 -12.12 8.05 13.88
CA ALA A 379 -12.48 6.91 14.72
C ALA A 379 -12.06 7.07 16.20
N LYS A 380 -11.15 8.00 16.51
CA LYS A 380 -10.66 8.25 17.88
C LYS A 380 -11.34 9.46 18.55
N MET A 381 -12.10 10.24 17.77
CA MET A 381 -12.85 11.38 18.33
C MET A 381 -14.18 10.89 18.87
N PRO A 382 -14.52 11.19 20.15
CA PRO A 382 -15.85 10.89 20.67
C PRO A 382 -16.90 11.67 19.88
N SER A 383 -17.94 10.99 19.40
CA SER A 383 -19.07 11.65 18.76
C SER A 383 -19.78 12.54 19.76
N ILE A 384 -19.68 13.87 19.61
CA ILE A 384 -20.47 14.81 20.39
C ILE A 384 -21.90 14.74 19.85
N LYS A 385 -22.78 14.07 20.60
CA LYS A 385 -24.23 14.16 20.33
C LYS A 385 -24.68 15.49 20.94
N VAL A 386 -24.96 16.47 20.08
CA VAL A 386 -25.72 17.66 20.50
C VAL A 386 -27.17 17.20 20.63
N SER A 387 -27.67 17.06 21.84
CA SER A 387 -29.10 16.90 22.09
C SER A 387 -29.68 18.32 22.15
N ASP A 388 -30.49 18.69 21.18
CA ASP A 388 -31.37 19.83 21.27
C ASP A 388 -32.36 19.54 22.41
N THR A 389 -32.23 20.29 23.49
CA THR A 389 -33.23 20.38 24.57
C THR A 389 -34.24 21.46 24.24
#